data_f5ad82c45378d54d56052a5f215272d3
#
_entry.id   f5ad82c45378d54d56052a5f215272d3
#
_cell.length_a   1.000
_cell.length_b   1.000
_cell.length_c   1.000
_cell.angle_alpha   90.00
_cell.angle_beta   90.00
_cell.angle_gamma   90.00
#
_symmetry.space_group_name_H-M   'P 1'
#
loop_
_entity.id
_entity.type
_entity.pdbx_description
1 polymer ?
#
loop_
_entity_poly.entity_id
_entity_poly.type
_entity_poly.pdbx_seq_one_letter_code
_entity_poly.pdbx_strand_id
1 'polypeptide(L)'
;MKLNKLSLAAFMLFTFTGCGGGGGIYPQPSDKYPFEAKMKALLGDNLKIVNSLSKAEVQISSFDLPKNTNQIDEVVSQLKKDDWVLKGHGQGVDTYCLGLRNKINIVVPISNSAYDYKGRELNITDYSINGVSYMYDKWGDDMCE
;
A
#
# COMPACT_ATOMS: atom_id res chain seq x y z
N MET A 1 58.95 -8.00 -45.85
CA MET A 1 58.12 -8.58 -44.77
C MET A 1 57.73 -7.47 -43.81
N LYS A 2 56.49 -6.96 -43.90
CA LYS A 2 55.98 -5.90 -43.02
C LYS A 2 54.96 -6.51 -42.08
N LEU A 3 55.25 -6.51 -40.78
CA LEU A 3 54.29 -6.92 -39.73
C LEU A 3 53.34 -5.78 -39.48
N ASN A 4 52.04 -6.02 -39.71
CA ASN A 4 50.99 -5.14 -39.32
C ASN A 4 50.65 -5.35 -37.84
N LYS A 5 50.83 -4.31 -37.03
CA LYS A 5 50.38 -4.29 -35.65
C LYS A 5 48.87 -3.99 -35.62
N LEU A 6 48.07 -5.00 -35.26
CA LEU A 6 46.66 -4.84 -35.01
C LEU A 6 46.47 -4.29 -33.58
N SER A 7 46.05 -3.05 -33.47
CA SER A 7 45.71 -2.38 -32.20
C SER A 7 44.29 -2.74 -31.81
N LEU A 8 44.17 -3.56 -30.77
CA LEU A 8 42.89 -3.96 -30.21
C LEU A 8 42.43 -2.90 -29.18
N ALA A 9 41.57 -1.99 -29.61
CA ALA A 9 40.95 -1.03 -28.71
C ALA A 9 39.82 -1.73 -27.95
N ALA A 10 40.07 -2.01 -26.68
CA ALA A 10 39.02 -2.49 -25.77
C ALA A 10 38.07 -1.36 -25.40
N PHE A 11 36.86 -1.40 -25.95
CA PHE A 11 35.78 -0.50 -25.57
C PHE A 11 35.15 -1.00 -24.25
N MET A 12 35.52 -0.38 -23.12
CA MET A 12 34.82 -0.60 -21.84
C MET A 12 33.47 0.10 -21.90
N LEU A 13 32.41 -0.68 -22.07
CA LEU A 13 31.04 -0.25 -21.84
C LEU A 13 30.81 -0.15 -20.33
N PHE A 14 30.85 1.07 -19.80
CA PHE A 14 30.34 1.37 -18.49
C PHE A 14 28.80 1.36 -18.55
N THR A 15 28.19 0.27 -18.14
CA THR A 15 26.75 0.24 -17.85
C THR A 15 26.51 0.98 -16.54
N PHE A 16 26.07 2.22 -16.62
CA PHE A 16 25.48 2.92 -15.48
C PHE A 16 24.14 2.27 -15.17
N THR A 17 24.13 1.35 -14.22
CA THR A 17 22.89 0.94 -13.56
C THR A 17 22.44 2.10 -12.68
N GLY A 18 21.51 2.93 -13.21
CA GLY A 18 20.87 3.97 -12.45
C GLY A 18 20.11 3.37 -11.27
N CYS A 19 20.56 3.65 -10.05
CA CYS A 19 19.76 3.48 -8.84
C CYS A 19 18.58 4.45 -8.86
N GLY A 20 17.49 4.06 -9.51
CA GLY A 20 16.19 4.69 -9.37
C GLY A 20 15.48 4.06 -8.18
N GLY A 21 15.56 4.69 -7.01
CA GLY A 21 14.83 4.26 -5.83
C GLY A 21 14.92 5.32 -4.76
N GLY A 22 13.91 6.18 -4.68
CA GLY A 22 13.66 7.02 -3.51
C GLY A 22 13.31 6.13 -2.32
N GLY A 23 14.31 5.51 -1.70
CA GLY A 23 14.18 4.76 -0.47
C GLY A 23 14.82 5.54 0.66
N GLY A 24 14.11 5.76 1.77
CA GLY A 24 14.68 6.34 2.97
C GLY A 24 15.92 5.58 3.44
N ILE A 25 16.75 6.26 4.24
CA ILE A 25 18.05 5.76 4.73
C ILE A 25 17.95 4.45 5.53
N TYR A 26 16.73 4.07 5.96
CA TYR A 26 16.47 2.86 6.74
C TYR A 26 15.77 1.78 5.89
N PRO A 27 16.24 0.51 5.99
CA PRO A 27 15.57 -0.59 5.32
C PRO A 27 14.12 -0.72 5.82
N GLN A 28 13.19 -0.95 4.89
CA GLN A 28 11.80 -1.21 5.26
C GLN A 28 11.70 -2.59 5.94
N PRO A 29 10.88 -2.73 6.99
CA PRO A 29 10.58 -4.03 7.59
C PRO A 29 10.05 -5.01 6.54
N SER A 30 10.48 -6.26 6.60
CA SER A 30 10.13 -7.28 5.62
C SER A 30 8.65 -7.70 5.66
N ASP A 31 7.98 -7.48 6.80
CA ASP A 31 6.57 -7.77 7.02
C ASP A 31 5.64 -6.59 6.71
N LYS A 32 6.21 -5.42 6.35
CA LYS A 32 5.42 -4.25 5.95
C LYS A 32 4.90 -4.42 4.53
N TYR A 33 3.58 -4.36 4.37
CA TYR A 33 2.96 -4.45 3.05
C TYR A 33 3.27 -3.21 2.21
N PRO A 34 3.67 -3.36 0.94
CA PRO A 34 4.01 -2.25 0.05
C PRO A 34 2.74 -1.58 -0.51
N PHE A 35 1.92 -1.02 0.39
CA PHE A 35 0.56 -0.54 0.13
C PHE A 35 0.48 0.41 -1.06
N GLU A 36 1.30 1.46 -1.07
CA GLU A 36 1.24 2.49 -2.11
C GLU A 36 1.54 1.91 -3.50
N ALA A 37 2.59 1.11 -3.61
CA ALA A 37 3.00 0.50 -4.88
C ALA A 37 1.92 -0.48 -5.39
N LYS A 38 1.33 -1.28 -4.49
CA LYS A 38 0.27 -2.23 -4.85
C LYS A 38 -1.01 -1.53 -5.30
N MET A 39 -1.44 -0.50 -4.58
CA MET A 39 -2.66 0.23 -4.92
C MET A 39 -2.51 1.04 -6.22
N LYS A 40 -1.35 1.67 -6.45
CA LYS A 40 -1.07 2.34 -7.73
C LYS A 40 -0.99 1.36 -8.91
N ALA A 41 -0.38 0.20 -8.72
CA ALA A 41 -0.35 -0.83 -9.76
C ALA A 41 -1.76 -1.35 -10.11
N LEU A 42 -2.67 -1.40 -9.13
CA LEU A 42 -4.04 -1.88 -9.30
C LEU A 42 -4.96 -0.81 -9.93
N LEU A 43 -4.92 0.42 -9.40
CA LEU A 43 -5.90 1.47 -9.68
C LEU A 43 -5.35 2.59 -10.58
N GLY A 44 -4.06 2.53 -10.93
CA GLY A 44 -3.37 3.50 -11.78
C GLY A 44 -2.53 4.53 -11.02
N ASP A 45 -1.57 5.11 -11.72
CA ASP A 45 -0.60 6.05 -11.15
C ASP A 45 -1.22 7.37 -10.67
N ASN A 46 -2.41 7.71 -11.17
CA ASN A 46 -3.15 8.92 -10.76
C ASN A 46 -3.83 8.78 -9.41
N LEU A 47 -3.80 7.59 -8.78
CA LEU A 47 -4.36 7.38 -7.46
C LEU A 47 -3.66 8.28 -6.44
N LYS A 48 -4.45 9.14 -5.80
CA LYS A 48 -3.95 10.06 -4.79
C LYS A 48 -3.95 9.38 -3.42
N ILE A 49 -2.81 8.87 -3.00
CA ILE A 49 -2.62 8.33 -1.66
C ILE A 49 -2.15 9.45 -0.73
N VAL A 50 -2.85 9.61 0.39
CA VAL A 50 -2.49 10.53 1.45
C VAL A 50 -1.74 9.77 2.54
N ASN A 51 -0.50 10.13 2.78
CA ASN A 51 0.32 9.57 3.85
C ASN A 51 0.26 10.51 5.06
N SER A 52 -0.58 10.19 6.03
CA SER A 52 -0.66 10.93 7.30
C SER A 52 0.58 10.68 8.16
N LEU A 53 1.16 9.48 8.05
CA LEU A 53 2.43 9.09 8.64
C LEU A 53 3.11 8.08 7.70
N SER A 54 4.38 8.32 7.37
CA SER A 54 5.16 7.40 6.52
C SER A 54 6.58 7.31 7.04
N LYS A 55 6.82 6.33 7.90
CA LYS A 55 8.13 5.94 8.42
C LYS A 55 8.38 4.47 8.13
N ALA A 56 9.64 4.02 8.24
CA ALA A 56 9.96 2.61 8.05
C ALA A 56 9.12 1.72 8.96
N GLU A 57 8.97 2.07 10.21
CA GLU A 57 8.40 1.25 11.28
C GLU A 57 6.91 1.50 11.54
N VAL A 58 6.37 2.64 11.07
CA VAL A 58 4.95 3.00 11.20
C VAL A 58 4.48 3.68 9.93
N GLN A 59 3.31 3.29 9.44
CA GLN A 59 2.68 3.94 8.29
C GLN A 59 1.17 4.05 8.50
N ILE A 60 0.63 5.22 8.15
CA ILE A 60 -0.81 5.47 8.03
C ILE A 60 -1.02 6.12 6.67
N SER A 61 -1.72 5.43 5.79
CA SER A 61 -1.99 5.87 4.42
C SER A 61 -3.45 5.64 4.08
N SER A 62 -4.03 6.53 3.29
CA SER A 62 -5.43 6.40 2.86
C SER A 62 -5.64 6.96 1.46
N PHE A 63 -6.70 6.53 0.82
CA PHE A 63 -7.21 7.12 -0.41
C PHE A 63 -8.71 6.95 -0.52
N ASP A 64 -9.31 7.78 -1.34
CA ASP A 64 -10.74 7.82 -1.60
C ASP A 64 -11.07 7.23 -2.96
N LEU A 65 -12.24 6.60 -3.05
CA LEU A 65 -12.78 6.00 -4.26
C LEU A 65 -14.22 6.45 -4.49
N PRO A 66 -14.62 6.70 -5.75
CA PRO A 66 -16.02 7.00 -6.06
C PRO A 66 -16.94 5.82 -5.70
N LYS A 67 -18.13 6.11 -5.13
CA LYS A 67 -19.11 5.07 -4.77
C LYS A 67 -19.63 4.24 -5.96
N ASN A 68 -19.69 4.85 -7.15
CA ASN A 68 -20.31 4.25 -8.32
C ASN A 68 -19.32 3.49 -9.22
N THR A 69 -18.29 2.90 -8.61
CA THR A 69 -17.26 2.13 -9.33
C THR A 69 -17.09 0.76 -8.68
N ASN A 70 -16.52 -0.19 -9.43
CA ASN A 70 -16.14 -1.52 -8.93
C ASN A 70 -14.76 -1.53 -8.25
N GLN A 71 -14.14 -0.36 -8.05
CA GLN A 71 -12.76 -0.26 -7.52
C GLN A 71 -12.62 -0.85 -6.12
N ILE A 72 -13.66 -0.78 -5.28
CA ILE A 72 -13.65 -1.47 -3.97
C ILE A 72 -13.53 -2.98 -4.15
N ASP A 73 -14.29 -3.56 -5.08
CA ASP A 73 -14.23 -5.01 -5.35
C ASP A 73 -12.87 -5.42 -5.91
N GLU A 74 -12.25 -4.57 -6.72
CA GLU A 74 -10.88 -4.77 -7.23
C GLU A 74 -9.87 -4.76 -6.09
N VAL A 75 -9.97 -3.79 -5.16
CA VAL A 75 -9.13 -3.73 -3.96
C VAL A 75 -9.31 -4.98 -3.10
N VAL A 76 -10.55 -5.36 -2.79
CA VAL A 76 -10.84 -6.56 -1.98
C VAL A 76 -10.31 -7.82 -2.66
N SER A 77 -10.46 -7.93 -3.97
CA SER A 77 -9.94 -9.06 -4.74
C SER A 77 -8.40 -9.12 -4.69
N GLN A 78 -7.74 -7.97 -4.75
CA GLN A 78 -6.28 -7.90 -4.62
C GLN A 78 -5.82 -8.25 -3.20
N LEU A 79 -6.52 -7.78 -2.17
CA LEU A 79 -6.20 -8.14 -0.78
C LEU A 79 -6.27 -9.65 -0.58
N LYS A 80 -7.31 -10.31 -1.10
CA LYS A 80 -7.44 -11.78 -1.03
C LYS A 80 -6.31 -12.51 -1.74
N LYS A 81 -5.84 -12.01 -2.89
CA LYS A 81 -4.69 -12.58 -3.63
C LYS A 81 -3.36 -12.41 -2.86
N ASP A 82 -3.26 -11.37 -2.05
CA ASP A 82 -2.09 -11.06 -1.25
C ASP A 82 -2.22 -11.61 0.19
N ASP A 83 -3.06 -12.64 0.41
CA ASP A 83 -3.27 -13.39 1.66
C ASP A 83 -3.81 -12.56 2.84
N TRP A 84 -4.48 -11.43 2.55
CA TRP A 84 -5.19 -10.69 3.57
C TRP A 84 -6.44 -11.43 4.04
N VAL A 85 -6.66 -11.45 5.34
CA VAL A 85 -7.78 -12.11 5.98
C VAL A 85 -8.79 -11.08 6.48
N LEU A 86 -10.06 -11.27 6.14
CA LEU A 86 -11.14 -10.49 6.71
C LEU A 86 -11.28 -10.83 8.20
N LYS A 87 -11.09 -9.84 9.07
CA LYS A 87 -11.22 -9.99 10.53
C LYS A 87 -12.64 -9.77 11.01
N GLY A 88 -13.38 -8.93 10.35
CA GLY A 88 -14.77 -8.70 10.68
C GLY A 88 -15.42 -7.54 9.95
N HIS A 89 -16.73 -7.50 10.07
CA HIS A 89 -17.60 -6.46 9.54
C HIS A 89 -18.05 -5.54 10.66
N GLY A 90 -17.94 -4.26 10.42
CA GLY A 90 -18.53 -3.22 11.27
C GLY A 90 -19.67 -2.51 10.56
N GLN A 91 -20.08 -1.35 11.07
CA GLN A 91 -21.07 -0.51 10.43
C GLN A 91 -20.43 0.30 9.30
N GLY A 92 -20.56 -0.18 8.07
CA GLY A 92 -19.95 0.44 6.89
C GLY A 92 -18.43 0.30 6.82
N VAL A 93 -17.84 -0.66 7.53
CA VAL A 93 -16.39 -0.89 7.55
C VAL A 93 -16.09 -2.38 7.55
N ASP A 94 -15.29 -2.80 6.59
CA ASP A 94 -14.68 -4.13 6.55
C ASP A 94 -13.21 -4.02 6.93
N THR A 95 -12.79 -4.79 7.93
CA THR A 95 -11.40 -4.79 8.39
C THR A 95 -10.67 -6.03 7.92
N TYR A 96 -9.57 -5.82 7.22
CA TYR A 96 -8.66 -6.87 6.76
C TYR A 96 -7.32 -6.77 7.48
N CYS A 97 -6.68 -7.93 7.70
CA CYS A 97 -5.37 -8.03 8.31
C CYS A 97 -4.42 -8.93 7.52
N LEU A 98 -3.14 -8.55 7.49
CA LEU A 98 -2.05 -9.38 7.00
C LEU A 98 -1.02 -9.53 8.11
N GLY A 99 -0.95 -10.72 8.70
CA GLY A 99 -0.24 -10.93 9.95
C GLY A 99 -0.86 -10.12 11.09
N LEU A 100 -0.05 -9.76 12.08
CA LEU A 100 -0.51 -9.01 13.26
C LEU A 100 -0.42 -7.49 13.08
N ARG A 101 0.41 -7.02 12.15
CA ARG A 101 0.92 -5.64 12.09
C ARG A 101 0.44 -4.82 10.90
N ASN A 102 -0.24 -5.45 9.95
CA ASN A 102 -0.83 -4.75 8.80
C ASN A 102 -2.34 -4.82 8.87
N LYS A 103 -3.00 -3.67 8.86
CA LYS A 103 -4.45 -3.53 8.89
C LYS A 103 -4.94 -2.63 7.77
N ILE A 104 -6.00 -3.04 7.09
CA ILE A 104 -6.74 -2.22 6.14
C ILE A 104 -8.19 -2.16 6.58
N ASN A 105 -8.73 -0.95 6.61
CA ASN A 105 -10.16 -0.72 6.69
C ASN A 105 -10.68 -0.29 5.31
N ILE A 106 -11.64 -1.02 4.80
CA ILE A 106 -12.45 -0.64 3.63
C ILE A 106 -13.70 0.03 4.18
N VAL A 107 -13.88 1.29 3.86
CA VAL A 107 -14.99 2.10 4.37
C VAL A 107 -15.98 2.36 3.25
N VAL A 108 -17.19 1.82 3.40
CA VAL A 108 -18.34 2.06 2.52
C VAL A 108 -19.44 2.68 3.38
N PRO A 109 -19.46 4.01 3.51
CA PRO A 109 -20.37 4.66 4.45
C PRO A 109 -21.83 4.38 4.11
N ILE A 110 -22.59 3.87 5.08
CA ILE A 110 -24.03 3.59 4.98
C ILE A 110 -24.88 4.60 5.76
N SER A 111 -24.22 5.39 6.64
CA SER A 111 -24.84 6.43 7.46
C SER A 111 -23.79 7.48 7.84
N ASN A 112 -24.20 8.46 8.64
CA ASN A 112 -23.31 9.54 9.12
C ASN A 112 -22.26 9.08 10.17
N SER A 113 -22.15 7.79 10.44
CA SER A 113 -21.14 7.22 11.31
C SER A 113 -20.70 5.88 10.75
N ALA A 114 -19.47 5.52 10.95
CA ALA A 114 -18.91 4.23 10.59
C ALA A 114 -18.13 3.67 11.78
N TYR A 115 -18.25 2.39 12.00
CA TYR A 115 -17.61 1.70 13.11
C TYR A 115 -16.91 0.46 12.58
N ASP A 116 -15.70 0.20 13.06
CA ASP A 116 -15.02 -1.05 12.76
C ASP A 116 -15.66 -2.24 13.51
N TYR A 117 -15.18 -3.45 13.24
CA TYR A 117 -15.73 -4.68 13.85
C TYR A 117 -15.56 -4.74 15.38
N LYS A 118 -14.70 -3.91 15.97
CA LYS A 118 -14.53 -3.76 17.42
C LYS A 118 -15.43 -2.64 18.00
N GLY A 119 -16.27 -2.03 17.18
CA GLY A 119 -17.15 -0.93 17.58
C GLY A 119 -16.44 0.42 17.75
N ARG A 120 -15.21 0.57 17.21
CA ARG A 120 -14.49 1.83 17.25
C ARG A 120 -14.96 2.71 16.10
N GLU A 121 -15.33 3.95 16.43
CA GLU A 121 -15.77 4.93 15.45
C GLU A 121 -14.60 5.36 14.55
N LEU A 122 -14.86 5.43 13.24
CA LEU A 122 -13.97 6.03 12.27
C LEU A 122 -14.45 7.44 11.96
N ASN A 123 -13.53 8.40 12.04
CA ASN A 123 -13.81 9.78 11.66
C ASN A 123 -13.88 9.87 10.13
N ILE A 124 -15.09 10.02 9.60
CA ILE A 124 -15.38 10.17 8.17
C ILE A 124 -15.79 11.61 7.89
N THR A 125 -15.09 12.25 6.99
CA THR A 125 -15.33 13.64 6.61
C THR A 125 -16.26 13.77 5.40
N ASP A 126 -16.32 12.74 4.55
CA ASP A 126 -17.19 12.71 3.37
C ASP A 126 -17.87 11.34 3.23
N TYR A 127 -19.20 11.34 3.35
CA TYR A 127 -20.03 10.12 3.23
C TYR A 127 -20.44 9.80 1.79
N SER A 128 -20.10 10.65 0.83
CA SER A 128 -20.43 10.46 -0.59
C SER A 128 -19.40 9.58 -1.32
N ILE A 129 -18.28 9.28 -0.70
CA ILE A 129 -17.17 8.51 -1.24
C ILE A 129 -16.90 7.27 -0.39
N ASN A 130 -16.23 6.28 -0.99
CA ASN A 130 -15.66 5.16 -0.27
C ASN A 130 -14.21 5.49 0.12
N GLY A 131 -13.73 4.88 1.19
CA GLY A 131 -12.37 5.09 1.67
C GLY A 131 -11.62 3.78 1.85
N VAL A 132 -10.32 3.81 1.64
CA VAL A 132 -9.40 2.74 2.01
C VAL A 132 -8.34 3.32 2.92
N SER A 133 -8.18 2.75 4.11
CA SER A 133 -7.21 3.20 5.09
C SER A 133 -6.30 2.04 5.48
N TYR A 134 -5.01 2.22 5.30
CA TYR A 134 -3.96 1.28 5.66
C TYR A 134 -3.19 1.76 6.88
N MET A 135 -2.90 0.83 7.78
CA MET A 135 -2.05 1.03 8.93
C MET A 135 -1.04 -0.11 9.04
N TYR A 136 0.21 0.25 9.26
CA TYR A 136 1.27 -0.65 9.68
C TYR A 136 1.93 -0.10 10.94
N ASP A 137 2.16 -0.97 11.92
CA ASP A 137 2.93 -0.65 13.12
C ASP A 137 3.81 -1.85 13.48
N LYS A 138 5.13 -1.66 13.47
CA LYS A 138 6.11 -2.70 13.80
C LYS A 138 5.94 -3.25 15.22
N TRP A 139 5.40 -2.46 16.12
CA TRP A 139 5.16 -2.82 17.54
C TRP A 139 3.68 -3.04 17.86
N GLY A 140 2.80 -2.91 16.88
CA GLY A 140 1.37 -3.07 17.04
C GLY A 140 0.91 -4.51 16.90
N ASP A 141 1.38 -5.40 17.77
CA ASP A 141 1.08 -6.83 17.70
C ASP A 141 -0.41 -7.15 17.97
N ASP A 142 -1.16 -6.22 18.53
CA ASP A 142 -2.59 -6.33 18.86
C ASP A 142 -3.52 -5.65 17.84
N MET A 143 -2.99 -5.03 16.79
CA MET A 143 -3.84 -4.33 15.81
C MET A 143 -4.87 -5.24 15.15
N CYS A 144 -4.52 -6.49 14.99
CA CYS A 144 -5.27 -7.52 14.28
C CYS A 144 -5.77 -8.68 15.17
N GLU A 145 -5.72 -8.52 16.48
CA GLU A 145 -6.29 -9.48 17.45
C GLU A 145 -7.79 -9.28 17.69
#